data_8a7b3e51d046dc8da7091d0c83426dfe
#
_entry.id   8a7b3e51d046dc8da7091d0c83426dfe
#
_cell.length_a   1.000
_cell.length_b   1.000
_cell.length_c   1.000
_cell.angle_alpha   90.00
_cell.angle_beta   90.00
_cell.angle_gamma   90.00
#
_symmetry.space_group_name_H-M   'P 1'
#
loop_
_entity.id
_entity.type
_entity.pdbx_description
1 polymer ?
#
loop_
_entity_poly.entity_id
_entity_poly.type
_entity_poly.pdbx_seq_one_letter_code
_entity_poly.pdbx_strand_id
1 'polypeptide(L)'
;ADESHAAAGKNINAWTAEAEGKGLDAIVINTSGCGTTVKDYGHMFAQSEQAEDAARVADLAQDVSEVLSQLELPEGSAKGMRVAYHAACSLQHGQQIKHAPKDLLKRVGFEVVEPADSHLCCGSAGTYNLMQPELSGELKKRKVDTLEARKPDVIAAGNIGCMMQIGGGTEVPVVHTVELLDWATGGPKPRALTER
;
A
#
# COMPACT_ATOMS: atom_id res chain seq x y z
N ALA A 1 -10.05 6.12 -21.16
CA ALA A 1 -9.69 7.47 -20.68
C ALA A 1 -10.93 8.18 -20.11
N ASP A 2 -12.01 8.31 -20.88
CA ASP A 2 -13.18 9.11 -20.50
C ASP A 2 -13.91 8.60 -19.24
N GLU A 3 -14.10 7.28 -19.11
CA GLU A 3 -14.72 6.68 -17.92
C GLU A 3 -13.89 6.88 -16.65
N SER A 4 -12.56 6.75 -16.75
CA SER A 4 -11.65 6.97 -15.63
C SER A 4 -11.65 8.43 -15.19
N HIS A 5 -11.67 9.36 -16.17
CA HIS A 5 -11.78 10.78 -15.92
C HIS A 5 -13.10 11.15 -15.25
N ALA A 6 -14.22 10.59 -15.75
CA ALA A 6 -15.54 10.80 -15.16
C ALA A 6 -15.63 10.25 -13.73
N ALA A 7 -15.01 9.09 -13.44
CA ALA A 7 -14.95 8.54 -12.09
C ALA A 7 -14.11 9.40 -11.14
N ALA A 8 -12.94 9.86 -11.59
CA ALA A 8 -12.09 10.76 -10.82
C ALA A 8 -12.79 12.10 -10.53
N GLY A 9 -13.49 12.69 -11.52
CA GLY A 9 -14.26 13.91 -11.33
C GLY A 9 -15.37 13.79 -10.28
N LYS A 10 -16.03 12.62 -10.19
CA LYS A 10 -16.99 12.35 -9.12
C LYS A 10 -16.34 12.31 -7.74
N ASN A 11 -15.18 11.69 -7.63
CA ASN A 11 -14.41 11.66 -6.38
C ASN A 11 -13.99 13.06 -5.96
N ILE A 12 -13.47 13.86 -6.90
CA ILE A 12 -13.08 15.26 -6.64
C ILE A 12 -14.28 16.03 -6.09
N ASN A 13 -15.43 16.01 -6.75
CA ASN A 13 -16.62 16.71 -6.28
C ASN A 13 -17.05 16.27 -4.88
N ALA A 14 -17.06 14.95 -4.61
CA ALA A 14 -17.47 14.42 -3.32
C ALA A 14 -16.54 14.84 -2.18
N TRP A 15 -15.23 14.75 -2.38
CA TRP A 15 -14.24 15.12 -1.36
C TRP A 15 -14.13 16.63 -1.19
N THR A 16 -14.27 17.42 -2.25
CA THR A 16 -14.34 18.88 -2.16
C THR A 16 -15.55 19.32 -1.32
N ALA A 17 -16.73 18.75 -1.60
CA ALA A 17 -17.94 19.06 -0.83
C ALA A 17 -17.80 18.71 0.67
N GLU A 18 -17.14 17.59 1.02
CA GLU A 18 -16.88 17.21 2.40
C GLU A 18 -15.84 18.16 3.06
N ALA A 19 -14.78 18.52 2.33
CA ALA A 19 -13.75 19.43 2.80
C ALA A 19 -14.29 20.86 3.06
N GLU A 20 -15.24 21.33 2.24
CA GLU A 20 -15.92 22.62 2.42
C GLU A 20 -17.01 22.59 3.50
N GLY A 21 -17.59 21.42 3.76
CA GLY A 21 -18.62 21.21 4.77
C GLY A 21 -18.05 21.06 6.17
N LYS A 22 -17.69 19.83 6.54
CA LYS A 22 -17.16 19.52 7.89
C LYS A 22 -15.66 19.70 8.02
N GLY A 23 -14.96 19.83 6.91
CA GLY A 23 -13.52 19.81 6.83
C GLY A 23 -12.97 18.38 6.69
N LEU A 24 -11.80 18.27 6.06
CA LEU A 24 -11.03 17.02 5.95
C LEU A 24 -9.57 17.33 6.31
N ASP A 25 -9.01 16.54 7.24
CA ASP A 25 -7.59 16.59 7.56
C ASP A 25 -6.76 15.79 6.55
N ALA A 26 -7.31 14.69 6.04
CA ALA A 26 -6.68 13.83 5.04
C ALA A 26 -7.69 12.92 4.34
N ILE A 27 -7.36 12.50 3.12
CA ILE A 27 -7.99 11.40 2.40
C ILE A 27 -7.06 10.19 2.51
N VAL A 28 -7.38 9.28 3.45
CA VAL A 28 -6.51 8.15 3.77
C VAL A 28 -6.72 7.01 2.79
N ILE A 29 -5.63 6.54 2.18
CA ILE A 29 -5.66 5.47 1.18
C ILE A 29 -4.74 4.34 1.63
N ASN A 30 -5.28 3.13 1.75
CA ASN A 30 -4.57 1.93 2.19
C ASN A 30 -4.11 1.01 1.04
N THR A 31 -4.28 1.42 -0.20
CA THR A 31 -3.81 0.69 -1.39
C THR A 31 -2.96 1.60 -2.25
N SER A 32 -1.67 1.35 -2.30
CA SER A 32 -0.69 2.26 -2.88
C SER A 32 -0.93 2.60 -4.37
N GLY A 33 -1.51 1.68 -5.15
CA GLY A 33 -1.89 1.94 -6.54
C GLY A 33 -2.98 3.00 -6.66
N CYS A 34 -4.03 2.90 -5.84
CA CYS A 34 -5.08 3.92 -5.75
C CYS A 34 -4.52 5.25 -5.24
N GLY A 35 -3.65 5.20 -4.21
CA GLY A 35 -3.01 6.39 -3.66
C GLY A 35 -2.20 7.16 -4.69
N THR A 36 -1.41 6.46 -5.51
CA THR A 36 -0.67 7.09 -6.63
C THR A 36 -1.61 7.79 -7.60
N THR A 37 -2.75 7.16 -7.95
CA THR A 37 -3.73 7.75 -8.86
C THR A 37 -4.40 8.99 -8.29
N VAL A 38 -4.81 8.96 -7.00
CA VAL A 38 -5.48 10.11 -6.37
C VAL A 38 -4.51 11.28 -6.20
N LYS A 39 -3.27 11.02 -5.81
CA LYS A 39 -2.21 12.05 -5.73
C LYS A 39 -1.88 12.69 -7.10
N ASP A 40 -2.20 12.01 -8.21
CA ASP A 40 -2.01 12.51 -9.58
C ASP A 40 -3.21 13.30 -10.13
N TYR A 41 -4.32 13.41 -9.38
CA TYR A 41 -5.51 14.12 -9.85
C TYR A 41 -5.24 15.57 -10.23
N GLY A 42 -4.38 16.28 -9.50
CA GLY A 42 -3.98 17.64 -9.84
C GLY A 42 -3.36 17.75 -11.23
N HIS A 43 -2.52 16.78 -11.63
CA HIS A 43 -1.96 16.73 -12.97
C HIS A 43 -3.01 16.29 -14.01
N MET A 44 -3.80 15.25 -13.69
CA MET A 44 -4.83 14.71 -14.59
C MET A 44 -5.88 15.77 -14.98
N PHE A 45 -6.23 16.69 -14.09
CA PHE A 45 -7.25 17.72 -14.27
C PHE A 45 -6.67 19.12 -14.48
N ALA A 46 -5.37 19.27 -14.66
CA ALA A 46 -4.67 20.59 -14.73
C ALA A 46 -5.23 21.56 -15.79
N GLN A 47 -5.92 21.05 -16.81
CA GLN A 47 -6.51 21.87 -17.89
C GLN A 47 -8.05 21.80 -17.90
N SER A 48 -8.68 21.41 -16.80
CA SER A 48 -10.13 21.32 -16.67
C SER A 48 -10.67 22.40 -15.74
N GLU A 49 -11.99 22.57 -15.72
CA GLU A 49 -12.68 23.46 -14.76
C GLU A 49 -12.52 23.00 -13.31
N GLN A 50 -12.15 21.72 -13.09
CA GLN A 50 -11.93 21.15 -11.76
C GLN A 50 -10.46 21.20 -11.32
N ALA A 51 -9.57 21.94 -11.99
CA ALA A 51 -8.13 21.93 -11.73
C ALA A 51 -7.77 22.28 -10.28
N GLU A 52 -8.42 23.31 -9.70
CA GLU A 52 -8.17 23.77 -8.33
C GLU A 52 -8.62 22.72 -7.29
N ASP A 53 -9.82 22.18 -7.45
CA ASP A 53 -10.38 21.15 -6.58
C ASP A 53 -9.57 19.85 -6.67
N ALA A 54 -9.15 19.47 -7.88
CA ALA A 54 -8.32 18.30 -8.09
C ALA A 54 -6.93 18.42 -7.41
N ALA A 55 -6.32 19.59 -7.48
CA ALA A 55 -5.06 19.88 -6.79
C ALA A 55 -5.23 19.77 -5.27
N ARG A 56 -6.30 20.39 -4.72
CA ARG A 56 -6.63 20.33 -3.29
C ARG A 56 -6.88 18.88 -2.82
N VAL A 57 -7.62 18.09 -3.58
CA VAL A 57 -7.87 16.67 -3.29
C VAL A 57 -6.58 15.86 -3.33
N ALA A 58 -5.71 16.12 -4.31
CA ALA A 58 -4.41 15.45 -4.40
C ALA A 58 -3.50 15.76 -3.20
N ASP A 59 -3.50 17.00 -2.71
CA ASP A 59 -2.74 17.43 -1.53
C ASP A 59 -3.25 16.80 -0.23
N LEU A 60 -4.58 16.55 -0.12
CA LEU A 60 -5.19 15.86 1.03
C LEU A 60 -4.96 14.34 1.00
N ALA A 61 -4.59 13.78 -0.15
CA ALA A 61 -4.41 12.34 -0.31
C ALA A 61 -3.14 11.85 0.38
N GLN A 62 -3.29 10.94 1.34
CA GLN A 62 -2.17 10.37 2.08
C GLN A 62 -2.27 8.83 2.09
N ASP A 63 -1.13 8.16 1.93
CA ASP A 63 -1.05 6.74 2.25
C ASP A 63 -1.26 6.54 3.76
N VAL A 64 -1.91 5.44 4.14
CA VAL A 64 -2.15 5.12 5.55
C VAL A 64 -0.88 5.15 6.39
N SER A 65 0.28 4.81 5.82
CA SER A 65 1.56 4.87 6.52
C SER A 65 2.07 6.29 6.75
N GLU A 66 1.71 7.25 5.89
CA GLU A 66 2.03 8.67 6.11
C GLU A 66 1.24 9.19 7.30
N VAL A 67 -0.07 8.93 7.35
CA VAL A 67 -0.94 9.34 8.47
C VAL A 67 -0.48 8.71 9.79
N LEU A 68 -0.26 7.40 9.80
CA LEU A 68 0.18 6.69 11.03
C LEU A 68 1.55 7.14 11.52
N SER A 69 2.42 7.63 10.62
CA SER A 69 3.72 8.17 11.02
C SER A 69 3.63 9.49 11.79
N GLN A 70 2.53 10.21 11.65
CA GLN A 70 2.25 11.48 12.34
C GLN A 70 1.58 11.25 13.71
N LEU A 71 1.14 10.02 13.99
CA LEU A 71 0.43 9.67 15.21
C LEU A 71 1.35 8.98 16.22
N GLU A 72 1.05 9.16 17.52
CA GLU A 72 1.62 8.31 18.56
C GLU A 72 0.89 6.96 18.58
N LEU A 73 1.59 5.91 18.16
CA LEU A 73 1.04 4.55 18.26
C LEU A 73 1.23 4.01 19.66
N PRO A 74 0.27 3.21 20.17
CA PRO A 74 0.44 2.47 21.43
C PRO A 74 1.67 1.57 21.39
N GLU A 75 2.17 1.16 22.58
CA GLU A 75 3.27 0.21 22.67
C GLU A 75 2.89 -1.12 22.02
N GLY A 76 3.75 -1.58 21.12
CA GLY A 76 3.48 -2.78 20.32
C GLY A 76 3.81 -4.07 21.04
N SER A 77 3.07 -5.14 20.71
CA SER A 77 3.21 -6.49 21.31
C SER A 77 3.82 -7.52 20.36
N ALA A 78 4.27 -7.12 19.17
CA ALA A 78 4.73 -8.03 18.10
C ALA A 78 6.16 -8.58 18.30
N LYS A 79 6.57 -8.83 19.55
CA LYS A 79 7.95 -9.17 19.94
C LYS A 79 8.55 -10.30 19.10
N GLY A 80 9.55 -9.95 18.28
CA GLY A 80 10.43 -10.89 17.60
C GLY A 80 9.85 -11.59 16.37
N MET A 81 8.60 -11.30 15.97
CA MET A 81 8.06 -11.83 14.72
C MET A 81 8.79 -11.23 13.52
N ARG A 82 9.28 -12.09 12.64
CA ARG A 82 10.07 -11.72 11.48
C ARG A 82 9.20 -11.41 10.28
N VAL A 83 9.22 -10.18 9.81
CA VAL A 83 8.40 -9.66 8.71
C VAL A 83 9.28 -9.38 7.50
N ALA A 84 9.07 -10.09 6.38
CA ALA A 84 9.62 -9.67 5.10
C ALA A 84 8.72 -8.59 4.48
N TYR A 85 9.26 -7.38 4.35
CA TYR A 85 8.50 -6.27 3.79
C TYR A 85 8.61 -6.22 2.27
N HIS A 86 7.47 -6.32 1.58
CA HIS A 86 7.37 -6.08 0.14
C HIS A 86 7.06 -4.62 -0.14
N ALA A 87 8.04 -3.89 -0.65
CA ALA A 87 7.86 -2.52 -1.10
C ALA A 87 7.11 -2.49 -2.44
N ALA A 88 5.82 -2.12 -2.43
CA ALA A 88 5.05 -1.97 -3.65
C ALA A 88 5.63 -0.87 -4.56
N CYS A 89 5.75 -1.13 -5.87
CA CYS A 89 6.35 -0.17 -6.81
C CYS A 89 5.60 1.17 -6.85
N SER A 90 4.27 1.16 -6.78
CA SER A 90 3.45 2.36 -6.68
C SER A 90 3.73 3.18 -5.42
N LEU A 91 4.07 2.55 -4.30
CA LEU A 91 4.42 3.25 -3.06
C LEU A 91 5.84 3.81 -3.12
N GLN A 92 6.83 2.94 -3.38
CA GLN A 92 8.25 3.34 -3.30
C GLN A 92 8.70 4.24 -4.46
N HIS A 93 8.15 4.05 -5.67
CA HIS A 93 8.52 4.83 -6.87
C HIS A 93 7.47 5.87 -7.22
N GLY A 94 6.17 5.52 -7.20
CA GLY A 94 5.09 6.44 -7.53
C GLY A 94 4.92 7.54 -6.47
N GLN A 95 4.77 7.15 -5.20
CA GLN A 95 4.55 8.10 -4.10
C GLN A 95 5.84 8.48 -3.35
N GLN A 96 7.00 7.87 -3.65
CA GLN A 96 8.29 8.08 -2.99
C GLN A 96 8.30 7.75 -1.47
N ILE A 97 7.34 6.94 -1.01
CA ILE A 97 7.24 6.49 0.39
C ILE A 97 8.08 5.23 0.54
N LYS A 98 9.29 5.36 1.07
CA LYS A 98 10.30 4.28 1.13
C LYS A 98 10.51 3.70 2.53
N HIS A 99 10.27 4.48 3.57
CA HIS A 99 10.66 4.15 4.95
C HIS A 99 9.48 3.98 5.90
N ALA A 100 8.47 4.85 5.81
CA ALA A 100 7.36 4.92 6.74
C ALA A 100 6.73 3.55 7.13
N PRO A 101 6.35 2.66 6.20
CA PRO A 101 5.77 1.37 6.58
C PRO A 101 6.72 0.47 7.39
N LYS A 102 8.01 0.48 7.03
CA LYS A 102 9.04 -0.32 7.71
C LYS A 102 9.32 0.19 9.12
N ASP A 103 9.40 1.52 9.25
CA ASP A 103 9.69 2.17 10.53
C ASP A 103 8.51 1.99 11.50
N LEU A 104 7.27 2.07 11.00
CA LEU A 104 6.07 1.76 11.78
C LEU A 104 6.07 0.32 12.28
N LEU A 105 6.35 -0.66 11.42
CA LEU A 105 6.44 -2.08 11.81
C LEU A 105 7.53 -2.31 12.87
N LYS A 106 8.70 -1.71 12.71
CA LYS A 106 9.78 -1.78 13.71
C LYS A 106 9.37 -1.15 15.05
N ARG A 107 8.67 0.00 15.00
CA ARG A 107 8.22 0.73 16.19
C ARG A 107 7.27 -0.09 17.06
N VAL A 108 6.46 -0.96 16.46
CA VAL A 108 5.55 -1.86 17.19
C VAL A 108 6.15 -3.24 17.51
N GLY A 109 7.44 -3.45 17.27
CA GLY A 109 8.21 -4.59 17.75
C GLY A 109 8.45 -5.73 16.76
N PHE A 110 8.15 -5.58 15.46
CA PHE A 110 8.51 -6.55 14.43
C PHE A 110 10.00 -6.50 14.06
N GLU A 111 10.59 -7.66 13.76
CA GLU A 111 11.88 -7.75 13.07
C GLU A 111 11.66 -7.61 11.57
N VAL A 112 11.84 -6.39 11.04
CA VAL A 112 11.61 -6.11 9.61
C VAL A 112 12.85 -6.44 8.80
N VAL A 113 12.70 -7.33 7.81
CA VAL A 113 13.75 -7.71 6.86
C VAL A 113 13.34 -7.31 5.44
N GLU A 114 14.33 -6.88 4.67
CA GLU A 114 14.12 -6.53 3.27
C GLU A 114 14.66 -7.63 2.36
N PRO A 115 13.91 -8.04 1.31
CA PRO A 115 14.39 -9.00 0.33
C PRO A 115 15.51 -8.38 -0.51
N ALA A 116 16.36 -9.22 -1.09
CA ALA A 116 17.21 -8.79 -2.18
C ALA A 116 16.35 -8.27 -3.34
N ASP A 117 16.84 -7.33 -4.12
CA ASP A 117 16.07 -6.72 -5.23
C ASP A 117 14.70 -6.17 -4.77
N SER A 118 14.63 -5.49 -3.61
CA SER A 118 13.38 -4.95 -3.05
C SER A 118 12.63 -4.06 -4.03
N HIS A 119 13.35 -3.39 -4.95
CA HIS A 119 12.81 -2.54 -6.02
C HIS A 119 12.07 -3.29 -7.13
N LEU A 120 12.25 -4.62 -7.24
CA LEU A 120 11.64 -5.43 -8.29
C LEU A 120 10.11 -5.52 -8.11
N CYS A 121 9.37 -5.41 -9.23
CA CYS A 121 7.92 -5.61 -9.24
C CYS A 121 7.56 -7.05 -8.88
N CYS A 122 6.39 -7.25 -8.25
CA CYS A 122 5.82 -8.57 -8.00
C CYS A 122 5.19 -9.23 -9.24
N GLY A 123 5.09 -8.49 -10.35
CA GLY A 123 4.47 -8.94 -11.58
C GLY A 123 2.97 -8.62 -11.71
N SER A 124 2.31 -8.08 -10.68
CA SER A 124 0.87 -7.75 -10.75
C SER A 124 0.57 -6.61 -11.73
N ALA A 125 1.14 -5.42 -11.49
CA ALA A 125 1.09 -4.23 -12.35
C ALA A 125 -0.28 -3.98 -13.04
N GLY A 126 -1.33 -3.82 -12.26
CA GLY A 126 -2.70 -3.65 -12.75
C GLY A 126 -3.20 -4.91 -13.49
N THR A 127 -3.47 -4.80 -14.78
CA THR A 127 -3.91 -5.92 -15.64
C THR A 127 -2.77 -6.67 -16.32
N TYR A 128 -1.52 -6.30 -16.06
CA TYR A 128 -0.36 -6.89 -16.72
C TYR A 128 -0.25 -8.41 -16.51
N ASN A 129 -0.57 -8.88 -15.31
CA ASN A 129 -0.58 -10.31 -14.99
C ASN A 129 -1.61 -11.13 -15.81
N LEU A 130 -2.66 -10.49 -16.30
CA LEU A 130 -3.66 -11.11 -17.18
C LEU A 130 -3.20 -11.09 -18.65
N MET A 131 -2.56 -10.00 -19.07
CA MET A 131 -2.14 -9.81 -20.46
C MET A 131 -0.78 -10.43 -20.79
N GLN A 132 0.09 -10.57 -19.79
CA GLN A 132 1.45 -11.12 -19.93
C GLN A 132 1.73 -12.15 -18.83
N PRO A 133 0.96 -13.28 -18.79
CA PRO A 133 1.00 -14.22 -17.69
C PRO A 133 2.36 -14.89 -17.50
N GLU A 134 3.10 -15.18 -18.56
CA GLU A 134 4.42 -15.80 -18.50
C GLU A 134 5.43 -14.88 -17.81
N LEU A 135 5.60 -13.62 -18.30
CA LEU A 135 6.51 -12.66 -17.71
C LEU A 135 6.12 -12.29 -16.27
N SER A 136 4.82 -12.13 -16.03
CA SER A 136 4.28 -11.89 -14.70
C SER A 136 4.58 -13.07 -13.74
N GLY A 137 4.48 -14.31 -14.24
CA GLY A 137 4.82 -15.53 -13.50
C GLY A 137 6.30 -15.56 -13.09
N GLU A 138 7.21 -15.23 -14.00
CA GLU A 138 8.65 -15.12 -13.72
C GLU A 138 8.96 -14.04 -12.67
N LEU A 139 8.36 -12.87 -12.80
CA LEU A 139 8.51 -11.78 -11.82
C LEU A 139 7.99 -12.19 -10.44
N LYS A 140 6.82 -12.87 -10.39
CA LYS A 140 6.25 -13.40 -9.15
C LYS A 140 7.21 -14.40 -8.50
N LYS A 141 7.65 -15.39 -9.26
CA LYS A 141 8.57 -16.41 -8.76
C LYS A 141 9.82 -15.79 -8.17
N ARG A 142 10.50 -14.91 -8.91
CA ARG A 142 11.69 -14.23 -8.44
C ARG A 142 11.44 -13.39 -7.18
N LYS A 143 10.30 -12.69 -7.09
CA LYS A 143 9.94 -11.91 -5.91
C LYS A 143 9.70 -12.81 -4.70
N VAL A 144 8.97 -13.91 -4.85
CA VAL A 144 8.72 -14.90 -3.79
C VAL A 144 10.03 -15.50 -3.30
N ASP A 145 10.88 -15.96 -4.20
CA ASP A 145 12.19 -16.55 -3.86
C ASP A 145 13.02 -15.59 -2.98
N THR A 146 13.05 -14.29 -3.31
CA THR A 146 13.81 -13.29 -2.53
C THR A 146 13.19 -12.97 -1.17
N LEU A 147 11.85 -13.03 -1.05
CA LEU A 147 11.12 -12.84 0.21
C LEU A 147 11.33 -14.04 1.14
N GLU A 148 11.15 -15.26 0.63
CA GLU A 148 11.31 -16.50 1.41
C GLU A 148 12.76 -16.77 1.84
N ALA A 149 13.75 -16.32 1.03
CA ALA A 149 15.16 -16.40 1.41
C ALA A 149 15.47 -15.66 2.74
N ARG A 150 14.61 -14.77 3.18
CA ARG A 150 14.69 -14.08 4.47
C ARG A 150 14.13 -14.89 5.64
N LYS A 151 13.52 -16.06 5.37
CA LYS A 151 12.86 -16.93 6.35
C LYS A 151 11.89 -16.16 7.25
N PRO A 152 10.90 -15.46 6.66
CA PRO A 152 9.96 -14.67 7.43
C PRO A 152 8.84 -15.55 8.03
N ASP A 153 8.25 -15.09 9.13
CA ASP A 153 7.00 -15.63 9.69
C ASP A 153 5.79 -15.12 8.89
N VAL A 154 5.92 -13.90 8.31
CA VAL A 154 4.87 -13.24 7.54
C VAL A 154 5.48 -12.28 6.50
N ILE A 155 4.81 -12.12 5.37
CA ILE A 155 5.12 -11.11 4.35
C ILE A 155 4.14 -9.95 4.51
N ALA A 156 4.66 -8.72 4.67
CA ALA A 156 3.86 -7.51 4.73
C ALA A 156 3.87 -6.76 3.40
N ALA A 157 2.71 -6.28 2.95
CA ALA A 157 2.57 -5.44 1.75
C ALA A 157 1.44 -4.41 1.94
N GLY A 158 1.54 -3.27 1.26
CA GLY A 158 0.54 -2.18 1.26
C GLY A 158 -0.19 -2.03 -0.08
N ASN A 159 -0.38 -3.12 -0.84
CA ASN A 159 -1.08 -3.10 -2.12
C ASN A 159 -1.76 -4.43 -2.40
N ILE A 160 -3.08 -4.40 -2.58
CA ILE A 160 -3.89 -5.62 -2.76
C ILE A 160 -3.44 -6.43 -3.98
N GLY A 161 -3.09 -5.80 -5.10
CA GLY A 161 -2.60 -6.49 -6.29
C GLY A 161 -1.31 -7.26 -6.01
N CYS A 162 -0.36 -6.67 -5.26
CA CYS A 162 0.86 -7.34 -4.83
C CYS A 162 0.56 -8.48 -3.86
N MET A 163 -0.36 -8.28 -2.91
CA MET A 163 -0.73 -9.30 -1.92
C MET A 163 -1.29 -10.55 -2.61
N MET A 164 -2.23 -10.38 -3.54
CA MET A 164 -2.81 -11.48 -4.31
C MET A 164 -1.77 -12.18 -5.20
N GLN A 165 -0.92 -11.42 -5.86
CA GLN A 165 0.12 -11.94 -6.75
C GLN A 165 1.16 -12.77 -5.99
N ILE A 166 1.67 -12.24 -4.88
CA ILE A 166 2.67 -12.91 -4.02
C ILE A 166 2.02 -14.10 -3.31
N GLY A 167 0.84 -13.90 -2.70
CA GLY A 167 0.11 -14.95 -1.96
C GLY A 167 -0.25 -16.16 -2.80
N GLY A 168 -0.46 -16.00 -4.11
CA GLY A 168 -0.64 -17.11 -5.05
C GLY A 168 0.67 -17.84 -5.44
N GLY A 169 1.80 -17.57 -4.77
CA GLY A 169 3.10 -18.19 -5.07
C GLY A 169 3.88 -18.61 -3.83
N THR A 170 3.34 -18.45 -2.63
CA THR A 170 4.01 -18.76 -1.36
C THR A 170 3.05 -19.37 -0.35
N GLU A 171 3.59 -20.22 0.54
CA GLU A 171 2.89 -20.70 1.73
C GLU A 171 3.07 -19.73 2.94
N VAL A 172 3.96 -18.75 2.87
CA VAL A 172 4.13 -17.76 3.92
C VAL A 172 2.92 -16.81 3.92
N PRO A 173 2.27 -16.53 5.08
CA PRO A 173 1.14 -15.62 5.13
C PRO A 173 1.48 -14.25 4.54
N VAL A 174 0.61 -13.70 3.69
CA VAL A 174 0.72 -12.35 3.16
C VAL A 174 -0.36 -11.50 3.81
N VAL A 175 0.05 -10.45 4.53
CA VAL A 175 -0.83 -9.61 5.36
C VAL A 175 -0.63 -8.15 4.98
N HIS A 176 -1.70 -7.36 5.04
CA HIS A 176 -1.57 -5.93 4.83
C HIS A 176 -0.80 -5.29 5.99
N THR A 177 0.09 -4.34 5.67
CA THR A 177 0.92 -3.67 6.69
C THR A 177 0.09 -3.08 7.82
N VAL A 178 -1.07 -2.47 7.52
CA VAL A 178 -1.94 -1.87 8.54
C VAL A 178 -2.61 -2.90 9.44
N GLU A 179 -2.92 -4.10 8.95
CA GLU A 179 -3.47 -5.19 9.78
C GLU A 179 -2.44 -5.68 10.80
N LEU A 180 -1.16 -5.73 10.41
CA LEU A 180 -0.08 -6.06 11.34
C LEU A 180 0.10 -4.99 12.41
N LEU A 181 0.00 -3.71 12.03
CA LEU A 181 0.08 -2.59 12.95
C LEU A 181 -1.09 -2.60 13.94
N ASP A 182 -2.32 -2.77 13.45
CA ASP A 182 -3.53 -2.88 14.26
C ASP A 182 -3.43 -4.03 15.27
N TRP A 183 -3.07 -5.21 14.80
CA TRP A 183 -2.87 -6.36 15.68
C TRP A 183 -1.79 -6.12 16.74
N ALA A 184 -0.65 -5.58 16.36
CA ALA A 184 0.45 -5.32 17.28
C ALA A 184 0.10 -4.29 18.36
N THR A 185 -0.86 -3.40 18.07
CA THR A 185 -1.32 -2.34 18.99
C THR A 185 -2.63 -2.67 19.72
N GLY A 186 -3.07 -3.94 19.68
CA GLY A 186 -4.20 -4.45 20.47
C GLY A 186 -5.45 -4.80 19.66
N GLY A 187 -5.42 -4.65 18.35
CA GLY A 187 -6.48 -5.08 17.44
C GLY A 187 -6.51 -6.60 17.22
N PRO A 188 -7.43 -7.10 16.39
CA PRO A 188 -7.59 -8.52 16.11
C PRO A 188 -6.39 -9.09 15.33
N LYS A 189 -6.06 -10.36 15.61
CA LYS A 189 -5.05 -11.08 14.83
C LYS A 189 -5.51 -11.23 13.36
N PRO A 190 -4.66 -10.88 12.36
CA PRO A 190 -5.00 -11.03 10.97
C PRO A 190 -5.43 -12.46 10.61
N ARG A 191 -6.47 -12.60 9.79
CA ARG A 191 -7.06 -13.89 9.42
C ARG A 191 -6.02 -14.84 8.82
N ALA A 192 -5.17 -14.35 7.95
CA ALA A 192 -4.10 -15.14 7.33
C ALA A 192 -3.09 -15.73 8.34
N LEU A 193 -3.04 -15.23 9.57
CA LEU A 193 -2.21 -15.77 10.66
C LEU A 193 -2.97 -16.72 11.60
N THR A 194 -4.30 -16.86 11.47
CA THR A 194 -5.14 -17.69 12.35
C THR A 194 -5.58 -19.00 11.69
N GLU A 195 -5.63 -19.06 10.37
CA GLU A 195 -6.15 -20.21 9.59
C GLU A 195 -5.07 -21.24 9.20
N ARG A 196 -4.02 -21.38 10.01
CA ARG A 196 -2.96 -22.40 9.83
C ARG A 196 -2.93 -23.42 10.94
#